data_48279a26f74a4e237b2c399276ce9a27
#
_entry.id   48279a26f74a4e237b2c399276ce9a27
#
_cell.length_a   1.000
_cell.length_b   1.000
_cell.length_c   1.000
_cell.angle_alpha   90.00
_cell.angle_beta   90.00
_cell.angle_gamma   90.00
#
_symmetry.space_group_name_H-M   'P 1'
#
loop_
_entity.id
_entity.type
_entity.pdbx_description
1 polymer ?
#
loop_
_entity_poly.entity_id
_entity_poly.type
_entity_poly.pdbx_seq_one_letter_code
_entity_poly.pdbx_strand_id
1 'polypeptide(L)'
;MKRRDFLCGSFAASGGVLLSRTLASAEPANLTIDAKAFHASRRFANLPLSRVACVERGYGPAALFIHGYPLNGFQWRGAIESLQAYRCCIATDVMGMGYTPTPRGQKISPETPATILVMWLDSLHINAVDLVDNDSGGLVAQLFLAKYPSRVRTLLLTNCDVDENSLPAQFLPFIEQAKKGTFVDEFIVPQLKDKQFARSRQGMGGLAFTNFEHLADETIETYFRPLLETPLKRSQANEYAVSMATNSLVAICEVLHRWKSPERMVWGLKDVLFSVKWAEWLHRTLPGSRDVRRVEGANLFFPEEMPDLIAEEAARLWNDKSLGTRGIL
;
A
#
# COMPACT_ATOMS: atom_id res chain seq x y z
N MET A 1 -18.24 8.80 16.02
CA MET A 1 -18.38 7.38 15.60
C MET A 1 -18.25 6.52 16.84
N LYS A 2 -19.19 5.62 17.11
CA LYS A 2 -19.15 4.77 18.31
C LYS A 2 -18.16 3.62 18.10
N ARG A 3 -17.42 3.23 19.17
CA ARG A 3 -16.38 2.15 19.18
C ARG A 3 -16.79 0.82 18.52
N ARG A 4 -18.08 0.57 18.33
CA ARG A 4 -18.63 -0.68 17.78
C ARG A 4 -18.61 -0.78 16.24
N ASP A 5 -18.13 0.25 15.55
CA ASP A 5 -18.21 0.33 14.08
C ASP A 5 -16.97 -0.21 13.37
N PHE A 6 -15.88 -0.56 14.10
CA PHE A 6 -14.67 -1.20 13.55
C PHE A 6 -14.57 -2.67 14.00
N LEU A 7 -14.22 -3.54 13.06
CA LEU A 7 -14.18 -5.00 13.26
C LEU A 7 -12.91 -5.49 14.00
N CYS A 8 -11.85 -4.68 14.01
CA CYS A 8 -10.58 -5.02 14.66
C CYS A 8 -10.57 -4.85 16.19
N GLY A 9 -11.71 -4.62 16.83
CA GLY A 9 -11.83 -4.64 18.30
C GLY A 9 -11.61 -6.04 18.86
N SER A 10 -10.84 -6.15 19.95
CA SER A 10 -10.41 -7.40 20.60
C SER A 10 -11.54 -8.41 20.79
N PHE A 11 -11.43 -9.57 20.13
CA PHE A 11 -12.20 -10.78 20.47
C PHE A 11 -11.22 -11.89 20.85
N ALA A 12 -11.55 -12.60 21.92
CA ALA A 12 -10.81 -13.75 22.41
C ALA A 12 -10.84 -14.90 21.38
N ALA A 13 -9.71 -15.53 21.15
CA ALA A 13 -9.52 -16.61 20.20
C ALA A 13 -10.27 -17.88 20.65
N SER A 14 -11.15 -18.38 19.80
CA SER A 14 -11.56 -19.78 19.79
C SER A 14 -10.90 -20.49 18.62
N GLY A 15 -10.19 -21.59 18.91
CA GLY A 15 -9.32 -22.30 17.98
C GLY A 15 -10.04 -22.83 16.74
N GLY A 16 -9.47 -22.56 15.58
CA GLY A 16 -9.88 -23.07 14.28
C GLY A 16 -8.87 -24.06 13.71
N VAL A 17 -9.35 -25.21 13.29
CA VAL A 17 -8.63 -26.32 12.68
C VAL A 17 -8.06 -25.92 11.32
N LEU A 18 -6.75 -26.12 11.12
CA LEU A 18 -6.05 -25.96 9.85
C LEU A 18 -6.42 -27.07 8.86
N LEU A 19 -7.13 -26.73 7.81
CA LEU A 19 -7.25 -27.55 6.62
C LEU A 19 -6.23 -27.06 5.56
N SER A 20 -5.22 -27.89 5.30
CA SER A 20 -4.29 -27.69 4.19
C SER A 20 -5.02 -27.90 2.86
N ARG A 21 -5.29 -26.83 2.11
CA ARG A 21 -5.69 -26.90 0.71
C ARG A 21 -4.44 -26.80 -0.16
N THR A 22 -4.19 -27.84 -0.94
CA THR A 22 -3.24 -27.86 -2.06
C THR A 22 -3.71 -26.88 -3.12
N LEU A 23 -2.86 -25.91 -3.47
CA LEU A 23 -3.12 -24.93 -4.54
C LEU A 23 -3.00 -25.64 -5.91
N ALA A 24 -4.13 -25.89 -6.53
CA ALA A 24 -4.21 -26.17 -7.97
C ALA A 24 -4.22 -24.82 -8.71
N SER A 25 -3.63 -24.78 -9.91
CA SER A 25 -3.60 -23.62 -10.81
C SER A 25 -5.02 -23.06 -10.98
N ALA A 26 -5.29 -21.92 -10.33
CA ALA A 26 -6.58 -21.28 -10.40
C ALA A 26 -6.62 -20.36 -11.63
N GLU A 27 -7.72 -20.43 -12.39
CA GLU A 27 -8.15 -19.32 -13.25
C GLU A 27 -8.23 -18.01 -12.43
N PRO A 28 -8.08 -16.82 -13.06
CA PRO A 28 -8.10 -15.55 -12.34
C PRO A 28 -9.35 -15.51 -11.47
N ALA A 29 -9.13 -15.37 -10.17
CA ALA A 29 -10.20 -15.32 -9.19
C ALA A 29 -11.20 -14.25 -9.62
N ASN A 30 -12.48 -14.61 -9.78
CA ASN A 30 -13.55 -13.66 -9.98
C ASN A 30 -13.65 -12.84 -8.69
N LEU A 31 -12.99 -11.66 -8.66
CA LEU A 31 -13.02 -10.76 -7.53
C LEU A 31 -14.47 -10.36 -7.27
N THR A 32 -14.98 -10.66 -6.09
CA THR A 32 -16.37 -10.34 -5.72
C THR A 32 -16.51 -8.90 -5.29
N ILE A 33 -15.38 -8.21 -4.98
CA ILE A 33 -15.37 -6.81 -4.56
C ILE A 33 -15.09 -5.91 -5.77
N ASP A 34 -16.14 -5.42 -6.41
CA ASP A 34 -16.07 -4.36 -7.42
C ASP A 34 -15.88 -2.97 -6.77
N ALA A 35 -15.69 -1.93 -7.60
CA ALA A 35 -15.48 -0.57 -7.11
C ALA A 35 -16.69 -0.05 -6.30
N LYS A 36 -17.91 -0.43 -6.66
CA LYS A 36 -19.13 -0.02 -5.94
C LYS A 36 -19.19 -0.65 -4.56
N ALA A 37 -18.93 -1.96 -4.43
CA ALA A 37 -18.89 -2.68 -3.16
C ALA A 37 -17.76 -2.18 -2.27
N PHE A 38 -16.58 -1.91 -2.85
CA PHE A 38 -15.45 -1.33 -2.12
C PHE A 38 -15.78 0.07 -1.60
N HIS A 39 -16.36 0.93 -2.45
CA HIS A 39 -16.79 2.27 -2.05
C HIS A 39 -17.84 2.24 -0.94
N ALA A 40 -18.85 1.37 -1.05
CA ALA A 40 -19.91 1.23 -0.05
C ALA A 40 -19.40 0.73 1.32
N SER A 41 -18.28 0.00 1.31
CA SER A 41 -17.62 -0.51 2.53
C SER A 41 -16.72 0.51 3.21
N ARG A 42 -16.46 1.66 2.57
CA ARG A 42 -15.53 2.67 3.07
C ARG A 42 -16.02 3.26 4.38
N ARG A 43 -15.09 3.36 5.31
CA ARG A 43 -15.26 4.00 6.61
C ARG A 43 -14.32 5.19 6.73
N PHE A 44 -14.61 6.05 7.70
CA PHE A 44 -13.81 7.24 7.96
C PHE A 44 -13.50 7.35 9.45
N ALA A 45 -12.24 7.53 9.77
CA ALA A 45 -11.78 7.88 11.11
C ALA A 45 -11.43 9.38 11.16
N ASN A 46 -12.08 10.13 12.03
CA ASN A 46 -11.76 11.54 12.24
C ASN A 46 -10.60 11.65 13.23
N LEU A 47 -9.47 12.14 12.78
CA LEU A 47 -8.26 12.37 13.57
C LEU A 47 -7.92 13.87 13.57
N PRO A 48 -7.12 14.36 14.53
CA PRO A 48 -6.72 15.78 14.55
C PRO A 48 -6.05 16.27 13.28
N LEU A 49 -5.24 15.41 12.63
CA LEU A 49 -4.46 15.76 11.44
C LEU A 49 -5.11 15.38 10.11
N SER A 50 -6.13 14.53 10.11
CA SER A 50 -6.80 14.10 8.88
C SER A 50 -8.09 13.34 9.17
N ARG A 51 -8.92 13.17 8.14
CA ARG A 51 -10.04 12.23 8.12
C ARG A 51 -9.65 11.03 7.27
N VAL A 52 -9.14 9.97 7.92
CA VAL A 52 -8.62 8.78 7.22
C VAL A 52 -9.77 7.95 6.64
N ALA A 53 -9.72 7.71 5.34
CA ALA A 53 -10.60 6.77 4.64
C ALA A 53 -9.97 5.37 4.63
N CYS A 54 -10.74 4.34 4.88
CA CYS A 54 -10.30 2.96 4.83
C CYS A 54 -11.42 1.99 4.48
N VAL A 55 -11.06 0.82 4.01
CA VAL A 55 -11.93 -0.36 3.92
C VAL A 55 -11.34 -1.44 4.82
N GLU A 56 -12.19 -2.03 5.65
CA GLU A 56 -11.83 -3.03 6.63
C GLU A 56 -12.62 -4.31 6.37
N ARG A 57 -11.92 -5.47 6.36
CA ARG A 57 -12.47 -6.79 6.13
C ARG A 57 -11.83 -7.82 7.04
N GLY A 58 -12.62 -8.78 7.51
CA GLY A 58 -12.14 -9.89 8.33
C GLY A 58 -12.00 -9.54 9.81
N TYR A 59 -11.37 -10.44 10.54
CA TYR A 59 -11.24 -10.39 12.01
C TYR A 59 -9.85 -10.85 12.46
N GLY A 60 -9.50 -10.57 13.71
CA GLY A 60 -8.26 -11.05 14.32
C GLY A 60 -7.13 -10.00 14.24
N PRO A 61 -5.85 -10.46 14.21
CA PRO A 61 -4.72 -9.53 14.16
C PRO A 61 -4.79 -8.62 12.95
N ALA A 62 -4.53 -7.33 13.14
CA ALA A 62 -4.66 -6.33 12.08
C ALA A 62 -3.52 -6.45 11.05
N ALA A 63 -3.85 -6.41 9.76
CA ALA A 63 -2.93 -6.24 8.66
C ALA A 63 -3.26 -4.94 7.92
N LEU A 64 -2.28 -4.04 7.76
CA LEU A 64 -2.43 -2.74 7.15
C LEU A 64 -1.80 -2.72 5.77
N PHE A 65 -2.60 -2.36 4.78
CA PHE A 65 -2.22 -2.32 3.37
C PHE A 65 -2.07 -0.87 2.92
N ILE A 66 -0.87 -0.50 2.44
CA ILE A 66 -0.50 0.86 2.06
C ILE A 66 -0.24 0.90 0.55
N HIS A 67 -1.07 1.65 -0.16
CA HIS A 67 -1.03 1.74 -1.62
C HIS A 67 0.03 2.70 -2.14
N GLY A 68 0.32 2.58 -3.45
CA GLY A 68 1.21 3.46 -4.20
C GLY A 68 0.57 4.76 -4.70
N TYR A 69 1.42 5.68 -5.16
CA TYR A 69 0.99 6.93 -5.80
C TYR A 69 0.75 6.72 -7.31
N PRO A 70 -0.30 7.27 -7.89
CA PRO A 70 -1.38 8.09 -7.31
C PRO A 70 -2.67 7.30 -7.08
N LEU A 71 -2.55 6.09 -6.55
CA LEU A 71 -3.66 5.17 -6.33
C LEU A 71 -4.44 5.46 -5.03
N ASN A 72 -5.16 4.46 -4.54
CA ASN A 72 -5.84 4.45 -3.24
C ASN A 72 -6.01 3.00 -2.76
N GLY A 73 -6.64 2.80 -1.61
CA GLY A 73 -6.80 1.48 -1.00
C GLY A 73 -7.50 0.43 -1.87
N PHE A 74 -8.16 0.82 -2.94
CA PHE A 74 -8.77 -0.11 -3.91
C PHE A 74 -7.74 -1.05 -4.58
N GLN A 75 -6.48 -0.66 -4.63
CA GLN A 75 -5.38 -1.50 -5.10
C GLN A 75 -5.37 -2.88 -4.43
N TRP A 76 -5.75 -2.91 -3.16
CA TRP A 76 -5.62 -4.09 -2.31
C TRP A 76 -6.90 -4.95 -2.24
N ARG A 77 -7.97 -4.62 -3.00
CA ARG A 77 -9.28 -5.28 -2.90
C ARG A 77 -9.22 -6.80 -3.03
N GLY A 78 -8.42 -7.31 -3.99
CA GLY A 78 -8.27 -8.74 -4.20
C GLY A 78 -7.48 -9.43 -3.09
N ALA A 79 -6.34 -8.83 -2.68
CA ALA A 79 -5.52 -9.38 -1.60
C ALA A 79 -6.29 -9.43 -0.28
N ILE A 80 -7.03 -8.38 0.09
CA ILE A 80 -7.83 -8.37 1.33
C ILE A 80 -9.01 -9.35 1.24
N GLU A 81 -9.58 -9.58 0.06
CA GLU A 81 -10.63 -10.58 -0.14
C GLU A 81 -10.12 -11.99 0.19
N SER A 82 -8.92 -12.33 -0.27
CA SER A 82 -8.30 -13.63 0.00
C SER A 82 -7.82 -13.76 1.44
N LEU A 83 -7.41 -12.66 2.09
CA LEU A 83 -6.78 -12.67 3.42
C LEU A 83 -7.75 -12.42 4.58
N GLN A 84 -8.97 -11.94 4.33
CA GLN A 84 -9.95 -11.59 5.38
C GLN A 84 -10.35 -12.76 6.29
N ALA A 85 -10.11 -14.01 5.86
CA ALA A 85 -10.33 -15.19 6.69
C ALA A 85 -9.27 -15.38 7.79
N TYR A 86 -8.12 -14.71 7.68
CA TYR A 86 -6.93 -14.89 8.53
C TYR A 86 -6.55 -13.65 9.32
N ARG A 87 -6.96 -12.48 8.85
CA ARG A 87 -6.58 -11.17 9.43
C ARG A 87 -7.74 -10.19 9.36
N CYS A 88 -7.73 -9.23 10.27
CA CYS A 88 -8.45 -7.98 10.05
C CYS A 88 -7.64 -7.13 9.06
N CYS A 89 -8.00 -7.23 7.78
CA CYS A 89 -7.32 -6.54 6.68
C CYS A 89 -7.86 -5.12 6.55
N ILE A 90 -6.96 -4.13 6.56
CA ILE A 90 -7.29 -2.71 6.52
C ILE A 90 -6.56 -2.09 5.33
N ALA A 91 -7.28 -1.73 4.27
CA ALA A 91 -6.77 -0.93 3.17
C ALA A 91 -7.10 0.55 3.43
N THR A 92 -6.07 1.38 3.59
CA THR A 92 -6.23 2.82 3.88
C THR A 92 -5.90 3.64 2.65
N ASP A 93 -6.57 4.79 2.51
CA ASP A 93 -6.11 5.82 1.58
C ASP A 93 -5.08 6.69 2.29
N VAL A 94 -3.88 6.82 1.71
CA VAL A 94 -2.81 7.66 2.24
C VAL A 94 -3.22 9.14 2.17
N MET A 95 -2.78 9.95 3.14
CA MET A 95 -3.09 11.37 3.22
C MET A 95 -2.82 12.10 1.89
N GLY A 96 -3.80 12.86 1.42
CA GLY A 96 -3.75 13.61 0.16
C GLY A 96 -4.19 12.80 -1.05
N MET A 97 -4.42 11.49 -0.91
CA MET A 97 -4.88 10.60 -1.97
C MET A 97 -6.24 9.99 -1.68
N GLY A 98 -6.85 9.43 -2.72
CA GLY A 98 -8.16 8.80 -2.62
C GLY A 98 -9.18 9.69 -1.91
N TYR A 99 -9.72 9.19 -0.81
CA TYR A 99 -10.74 9.87 0.01
C TYR A 99 -10.22 10.33 1.37
N THR A 100 -8.90 10.32 1.59
CA THR A 100 -8.24 10.86 2.78
C THR A 100 -7.74 12.27 2.49
N PRO A 101 -8.50 13.33 2.85
CA PRO A 101 -8.09 14.70 2.57
C PRO A 101 -6.94 15.13 3.46
N THR A 102 -6.11 16.02 2.95
CA THR A 102 -5.20 16.81 3.77
C THR A 102 -5.93 18.07 4.23
N PRO A 103 -6.00 18.37 5.54
CA PRO A 103 -6.55 19.64 6.00
C PRO A 103 -5.85 20.84 5.37
N ARG A 104 -6.59 21.92 5.10
CA ARG A 104 -5.99 23.15 4.53
C ARG A 104 -4.88 23.67 5.45
N GLY A 105 -3.71 23.96 4.87
CA GLY A 105 -2.54 24.44 5.62
C GLY A 105 -1.69 23.34 6.26
N GLN A 106 -2.12 22.09 6.23
CA GLN A 106 -1.30 20.95 6.65
C GLN A 106 -0.26 20.67 5.56
N LYS A 107 1.02 20.77 5.94
CA LYS A 107 2.12 20.42 5.03
C LYS A 107 2.09 18.93 4.71
N ILE A 108 2.20 18.59 3.43
CA ILE A 108 2.41 17.23 2.97
C ILE A 108 3.91 16.95 3.01
N SER A 109 4.30 15.93 3.75
CA SER A 109 5.67 15.40 3.80
C SER A 109 5.61 13.88 3.86
N PRO A 110 6.68 13.16 3.49
CA PRO A 110 6.70 11.70 3.53
C PRO A 110 6.44 11.11 4.93
N GLU A 111 6.79 11.84 6.00
CA GLU A 111 6.64 11.41 7.39
C GLU A 111 5.23 11.62 7.96
N THR A 112 4.46 12.54 7.40
CA THR A 112 3.12 12.86 7.93
C THR A 112 2.17 11.67 7.85
N PRO A 113 2.10 10.89 6.74
CA PRO A 113 1.29 9.68 6.67
C PRO A 113 1.60 8.69 7.80
N ALA A 114 2.88 8.44 8.11
CA ALA A 114 3.28 7.54 9.19
C ALA A 114 2.76 8.02 10.56
N THR A 115 2.78 9.33 10.81
CA THR A 115 2.22 9.92 12.05
C THR A 115 0.71 9.76 12.11
N ILE A 116 0.00 9.96 11.00
CA ILE A 116 -1.46 9.77 10.92
C ILE A 116 -1.82 8.31 11.18
N LEU A 117 -1.07 7.36 10.60
CA LEU A 117 -1.30 5.94 10.80
C LEU A 117 -1.19 5.52 12.26
N VAL A 118 -0.17 5.97 13.00
CA VAL A 118 -0.06 5.61 14.43
C VAL A 118 -1.20 6.19 15.25
N MET A 119 -1.57 7.45 15.02
CA MET A 119 -2.71 8.08 15.71
C MET A 119 -4.01 7.32 15.43
N TRP A 120 -4.18 6.85 14.20
CA TRP A 120 -5.35 6.06 13.82
C TRP A 120 -5.36 4.70 14.51
N LEU A 121 -4.26 3.95 14.49
CA LEU A 121 -4.14 2.66 15.20
C LEU A 121 -4.41 2.82 16.71
N ASP A 122 -3.90 3.90 17.32
CA ASP A 122 -4.17 4.23 18.73
C ASP A 122 -5.65 4.45 18.99
N SER A 123 -6.34 5.17 18.10
CA SER A 123 -7.78 5.41 18.21
C SER A 123 -8.62 4.13 18.13
N LEU A 124 -8.10 3.09 17.48
CA LEU A 124 -8.70 1.76 17.34
C LEU A 124 -8.22 0.77 18.41
N HIS A 125 -7.28 1.16 19.29
CA HIS A 125 -6.59 0.29 20.25
C HIS A 125 -5.84 -0.89 19.59
N ILE A 126 -5.33 -0.68 18.38
CA ILE A 126 -4.49 -1.65 17.67
C ILE A 126 -3.04 -1.41 18.05
N ASN A 127 -2.45 -2.32 18.82
CA ASN A 127 -1.08 -2.18 19.32
C ASN A 127 -0.03 -2.38 18.23
N ALA A 128 -0.22 -3.34 17.32
CA ALA A 128 0.71 -3.62 16.24
C ALA A 128 -0.02 -4.20 15.02
N VAL A 129 0.59 -4.03 13.84
CA VAL A 129 0.06 -4.48 12.55
C VAL A 129 1.07 -5.31 11.78
N ASP A 130 0.59 -6.14 10.87
CA ASP A 130 1.37 -6.67 9.76
C ASP A 130 1.28 -5.66 8.62
N LEU A 131 2.41 -5.15 8.10
CA LEU A 131 2.43 -4.18 7.00
C LEU A 131 2.56 -4.89 5.67
N VAL A 132 1.80 -4.42 4.69
CA VAL A 132 1.88 -4.80 3.28
C VAL A 132 1.83 -3.52 2.45
N ASP A 133 2.76 -3.33 1.54
CA ASP A 133 2.89 -2.09 0.79
C ASP A 133 3.29 -2.29 -0.67
N ASN A 134 3.18 -1.20 -1.45
CA ASN A 134 3.64 -1.12 -2.84
C ASN A 134 3.99 0.32 -3.19
N ASP A 135 5.00 0.51 -4.06
CA ASP A 135 5.41 1.80 -4.59
C ASP A 135 5.73 2.80 -3.46
N SER A 136 5.23 4.01 -3.52
CA SER A 136 5.40 5.01 -2.44
C SER A 136 4.75 4.60 -1.11
N GLY A 137 3.89 3.58 -1.10
CA GLY A 137 3.41 2.94 0.12
C GLY A 137 4.54 2.34 0.93
N GLY A 138 5.58 1.80 0.26
CA GLY A 138 6.78 1.29 0.91
C GLY A 138 7.63 2.38 1.57
N LEU A 139 7.69 3.58 1.00
CA LEU A 139 8.28 4.75 1.67
C LEU A 139 7.57 5.02 3.00
N VAL A 140 6.22 5.07 2.98
CA VAL A 140 5.41 5.31 4.19
C VAL A 140 5.59 4.18 5.20
N ALA A 141 5.61 2.92 4.76
CA ALA A 141 5.78 1.75 5.63
C ALA A 141 7.13 1.74 6.33
N GLN A 142 8.22 2.04 5.61
CA GLN A 142 9.57 2.10 6.15
C GLN A 142 9.73 3.27 7.14
N LEU A 143 9.17 4.45 6.85
CA LEU A 143 9.16 5.59 7.78
C LEU A 143 8.32 5.30 9.03
N PHE A 144 7.18 4.62 8.87
CA PHE A 144 6.36 4.16 10.00
C PHE A 144 7.13 3.17 10.87
N LEU A 145 7.77 2.17 10.27
CA LEU A 145 8.59 1.19 10.96
C LEU A 145 9.75 1.84 11.73
N ALA A 146 10.48 2.76 11.08
CA ALA A 146 11.61 3.42 11.71
C ALA A 146 11.21 4.26 12.94
N LYS A 147 10.06 4.91 12.86
CA LYS A 147 9.56 5.76 13.93
C LYS A 147 8.85 4.99 15.06
N TYR A 148 8.19 3.87 14.70
CA TYR A 148 7.34 3.09 15.59
C TYR A 148 7.62 1.57 15.48
N PRO A 149 8.86 1.09 15.71
CA PRO A 149 9.25 -0.29 15.41
C PRO A 149 8.45 -1.35 16.19
N SER A 150 7.99 -1.03 17.39
CA SER A 150 7.15 -1.92 18.20
C SER A 150 5.71 -2.07 17.66
N ARG A 151 5.29 -1.19 16.74
CA ARG A 151 3.97 -1.20 16.12
C ARG A 151 3.90 -2.10 14.87
N VAL A 152 5.01 -2.70 14.45
CA VAL A 152 5.11 -3.56 13.25
C VAL A 152 5.50 -4.96 13.67
N ARG A 153 4.65 -5.96 13.35
CA ARG A 153 4.94 -7.37 13.56
C ARG A 153 5.73 -7.96 12.41
N THR A 154 5.29 -7.71 11.19
CA THR A 154 5.91 -8.19 9.95
C THR A 154 5.82 -7.13 8.87
N LEU A 155 6.69 -7.21 7.86
CA LEU A 155 6.73 -6.28 6.73
C LEU A 155 6.83 -7.05 5.41
N LEU A 156 5.84 -6.87 4.53
CA LEU A 156 5.86 -7.37 3.15
C LEU A 156 6.01 -6.19 2.19
N LEU A 157 7.19 -6.07 1.59
CA LEU A 157 7.52 -5.02 0.63
C LEU A 157 7.32 -5.52 -0.80
N THR A 158 6.65 -4.72 -1.63
CA THR A 158 6.51 -5.03 -3.05
C THR A 158 6.90 -3.81 -3.89
N ASN A 159 7.75 -3.97 -4.89
CA ASN A 159 8.28 -2.91 -5.76
C ASN A 159 8.04 -1.51 -5.19
N CYS A 160 9.00 -0.98 -4.45
CA CYS A 160 8.82 0.25 -3.70
C CYS A 160 10.12 1.07 -3.60
N ASP A 161 10.00 2.25 -3.04
CA ASP A 161 11.12 3.09 -2.65
C ASP A 161 12.07 2.35 -1.69
N VAL A 162 13.37 2.44 -1.94
CA VAL A 162 14.40 1.82 -1.11
C VAL A 162 15.64 2.71 -1.09
N ASP A 163 16.09 3.08 0.10
CA ASP A 163 17.34 3.78 0.34
C ASP A 163 17.57 4.96 -0.64
N GLU A 164 18.67 4.95 -1.40
CA GLU A 164 18.99 6.00 -2.39
C GLU A 164 18.00 6.06 -3.57
N ASN A 165 17.28 4.97 -3.87
CA ASN A 165 16.24 4.93 -4.90
C ASN A 165 14.86 5.41 -4.41
N SER A 166 14.84 6.30 -3.49
CA SER A 166 13.65 7.03 -3.06
C SER A 166 13.87 8.52 -3.39
N LEU A 167 13.46 8.97 -4.49
CA LEU A 167 12.60 8.62 -5.60
C LEU A 167 13.40 8.10 -6.82
N PRO A 168 12.84 7.18 -7.66
CA PRO A 168 13.48 6.76 -8.90
C PRO A 168 13.70 7.91 -9.88
N ALA A 169 14.87 7.92 -10.54
CA ALA A 169 15.23 8.99 -11.47
C ALA A 169 14.23 9.17 -12.63
N GLN A 170 13.60 8.08 -13.08
CA GLN A 170 12.58 8.10 -14.12
C GLN A 170 11.32 8.89 -13.72
N PHE A 171 11.12 9.13 -12.44
CA PHE A 171 9.98 9.90 -11.93
C PHE A 171 10.24 11.41 -11.91
N LEU A 172 11.48 11.86 -12.05
CA LEU A 172 11.85 13.28 -11.98
C LEU A 172 11.06 14.19 -12.95
N PRO A 173 10.76 13.81 -14.21
CA PRO A 173 9.94 14.64 -15.09
C PRO A 173 8.54 14.91 -14.52
N PHE A 174 7.92 13.94 -13.86
CA PHE A 174 6.62 14.10 -13.21
C PHE A 174 6.70 15.02 -11.98
N ILE A 175 7.83 14.97 -11.25
CA ILE A 175 8.07 15.91 -10.14
C ILE A 175 8.19 17.34 -10.63
N GLU A 176 8.87 17.57 -11.76
CA GLU A 176 8.97 18.92 -12.33
C GLU A 176 7.60 19.45 -12.81
N GLN A 177 6.74 18.60 -13.36
CA GLN A 177 5.35 18.97 -13.65
C GLN A 177 4.58 19.27 -12.35
N ALA A 178 4.74 18.45 -11.32
CA ALA A 178 4.08 18.64 -10.04
C ALA A 178 4.50 19.95 -9.34
N LYS A 179 5.79 20.33 -9.41
CA LYS A 179 6.30 21.61 -8.91
C LYS A 179 5.66 22.80 -9.62
N LYS A 180 5.34 22.65 -10.91
CA LYS A 180 4.60 23.66 -11.71
C LYS A 180 3.09 23.62 -11.44
N GLY A 181 2.60 22.62 -10.68
CA GLY A 181 1.17 22.41 -10.43
C GLY A 181 0.42 21.79 -11.60
N THR A 182 1.11 21.25 -12.62
CA THR A 182 0.50 20.79 -13.88
C THR A 182 0.42 19.27 -14.01
N PHE A 183 1.10 18.49 -13.17
CA PHE A 183 1.14 17.02 -13.28
C PHE A 183 -0.27 16.39 -13.30
N VAL A 184 -1.17 16.85 -12.43
CA VAL A 184 -2.53 16.30 -12.39
C VAL A 184 -3.26 16.59 -13.70
N ASP A 185 -3.14 17.80 -14.23
CA ASP A 185 -3.84 18.20 -15.45
C ASP A 185 -3.21 17.63 -16.73
N GLU A 186 -1.89 17.46 -16.76
CA GLU A 186 -1.14 16.98 -17.93
C GLU A 186 -1.04 15.44 -17.96
N PHE A 187 -1.05 14.75 -16.81
CA PHE A 187 -0.91 13.30 -16.76
C PHE A 187 -2.16 12.57 -16.24
N ILE A 188 -2.77 12.99 -15.13
CA ILE A 188 -3.92 12.28 -14.54
C ILE A 188 -5.21 12.53 -15.32
N VAL A 189 -5.51 13.78 -15.68
CA VAL A 189 -6.73 14.13 -16.42
C VAL A 189 -6.85 13.39 -17.75
N PRO A 190 -5.79 13.26 -18.58
CA PRO A 190 -5.85 12.49 -19.81
C PRO A 190 -6.26 11.03 -19.62
N GLN A 191 -5.81 10.36 -18.53
CA GLN A 191 -6.19 8.98 -18.21
C GLN A 191 -7.71 8.79 -18.04
N LEU A 192 -8.37 9.81 -17.48
CA LEU A 192 -9.82 9.79 -17.28
C LEU A 192 -10.60 10.15 -18.53
N LYS A 193 -10.08 11.09 -19.33
CA LYS A 193 -10.73 11.56 -20.57
C LYS A 193 -10.64 10.54 -21.70
N ASP A 194 -9.53 9.82 -21.77
CA ASP A 194 -9.25 8.82 -22.79
C ASP A 194 -8.76 7.51 -22.15
N LYS A 195 -9.68 6.54 -22.01
CA LYS A 195 -9.36 5.24 -21.44
C LYS A 195 -8.42 4.41 -22.35
N GLN A 196 -8.37 4.69 -23.65
CA GLN A 196 -7.41 4.06 -24.54
C GLN A 196 -6.00 4.60 -24.27
N PHE A 197 -5.86 5.90 -24.02
CA PHE A 197 -4.60 6.45 -23.57
C PHE A 197 -4.16 5.84 -22.24
N ALA A 198 -5.07 5.69 -21.26
CA ALA A 198 -4.76 5.04 -19.99
C ALA A 198 -4.21 3.62 -20.18
N ARG A 199 -4.71 2.88 -21.18
CA ARG A 199 -4.27 1.53 -21.55
C ARG A 199 -3.11 1.50 -22.54
N SER A 200 -2.55 2.64 -22.91
CA SER A 200 -1.41 2.71 -23.83
C SER A 200 -0.08 2.55 -23.08
N ARG A 201 1.00 2.35 -23.83
CA ARG A 201 2.37 2.32 -23.29
C ARG A 201 2.80 3.63 -22.64
N GLN A 202 2.22 4.76 -23.05
CA GLN A 202 2.49 6.10 -22.51
C GLN A 202 1.56 6.47 -21.36
N GLY A 203 0.46 5.77 -21.20
CA GLY A 203 -0.47 5.93 -20.08
C GLY A 203 -0.02 5.20 -18.82
N MET A 204 -0.78 5.38 -17.75
CA MET A 204 -0.52 4.72 -16.46
C MET A 204 -0.46 3.19 -16.61
N GLY A 205 -1.30 2.63 -17.49
CA GLY A 205 -1.31 1.19 -17.76
C GLY A 205 0.05 0.68 -18.15
N GLY A 206 0.61 1.19 -19.26
CA GLY A 206 1.90 0.74 -19.78
C GLY A 206 3.09 1.07 -18.89
N LEU A 207 2.98 2.13 -18.07
CA LEU A 207 4.03 2.50 -17.13
C LEU A 207 4.09 1.57 -15.92
N ALA A 208 2.94 1.08 -15.42
CA ALA A 208 2.88 0.46 -14.11
C ALA A 208 2.15 -0.90 -14.03
N PHE A 209 1.29 -1.23 -15.00
CA PHE A 209 0.55 -2.49 -15.01
C PHE A 209 1.15 -3.53 -15.95
N THR A 210 1.02 -4.80 -15.61
CA THR A 210 1.49 -5.92 -16.42
C THR A 210 0.60 -6.14 -17.63
N ASN A 211 -0.70 -6.22 -17.38
CA ASN A 211 -1.74 -6.47 -18.38
C ASN A 211 -2.55 -5.19 -18.67
N PHE A 212 -1.85 -4.13 -18.99
CA PHE A 212 -2.42 -2.78 -19.09
C PHE A 212 -3.56 -2.66 -20.11
N GLU A 213 -3.58 -3.47 -21.17
CA GLU A 213 -4.64 -3.48 -22.17
C GLU A 213 -6.00 -3.90 -21.58
N HIS A 214 -6.00 -4.65 -20.48
CA HIS A 214 -7.18 -5.14 -19.77
C HIS A 214 -7.55 -4.31 -18.53
N LEU A 215 -6.87 -3.17 -18.29
CA LEU A 215 -7.18 -2.29 -17.17
C LEU A 215 -8.63 -1.77 -17.26
N ALA A 216 -9.49 -2.15 -16.32
CA ALA A 216 -10.91 -1.83 -16.36
C ALA A 216 -11.18 -0.32 -16.25
N ASP A 217 -12.24 0.16 -16.91
CA ASP A 217 -12.65 1.57 -16.81
C ASP A 217 -12.95 1.96 -15.37
N GLU A 218 -13.61 1.08 -14.60
CA GLU A 218 -13.92 1.35 -13.19
C GLU A 218 -12.65 1.48 -12.34
N THR A 219 -11.60 0.75 -12.66
CA THR A 219 -10.30 0.85 -11.97
C THR A 219 -9.67 2.23 -12.21
N ILE A 220 -9.63 2.67 -13.47
CA ILE A 220 -9.12 4.00 -13.85
C ILE A 220 -9.92 5.10 -13.15
N GLU A 221 -11.26 4.99 -13.15
CA GLU A 221 -12.14 5.94 -12.49
C GLU A 221 -11.94 5.97 -10.98
N THR A 222 -11.81 4.80 -10.35
CA THR A 222 -11.67 4.68 -8.89
C THR A 222 -10.37 5.28 -8.39
N TYR A 223 -9.29 5.17 -9.15
CA TYR A 223 -8.00 5.75 -8.76
C TYR A 223 -7.95 7.25 -8.97
N PHE A 224 -8.35 7.73 -10.13
CA PHE A 224 -8.03 9.09 -10.53
C PHE A 224 -9.14 10.11 -10.27
N ARG A 225 -10.40 9.71 -10.32
CA ARG A 225 -11.51 10.65 -10.11
C ARG A 225 -11.46 11.35 -8.75
N PRO A 226 -11.14 10.68 -7.62
CA PRO A 226 -11.06 11.34 -6.33
C PRO A 226 -10.05 12.50 -6.28
N LEU A 227 -8.97 12.43 -7.06
CA LEU A 227 -7.94 13.48 -7.11
C LEU A 227 -8.44 14.76 -7.79
N LEU A 228 -9.53 14.67 -8.56
CA LEU A 228 -10.09 15.76 -9.36
C LEU A 228 -11.33 16.42 -8.76
N GLU A 229 -11.84 15.87 -7.63
CA GLU A 229 -13.13 16.32 -7.04
C GLU A 229 -13.14 17.81 -6.67
N THR A 230 -12.01 18.36 -6.25
CA THR A 230 -11.87 19.77 -5.89
C THR A 230 -10.52 20.34 -6.33
N PRO A 231 -10.41 21.67 -6.52
CA PRO A 231 -9.10 22.31 -6.77
C PRO A 231 -8.07 22.01 -5.67
N LEU A 232 -8.52 21.90 -4.41
CA LEU A 232 -7.64 21.54 -3.28
C LEU A 232 -7.06 20.15 -3.44
N LYS A 233 -7.86 19.14 -3.82
CA LYS A 233 -7.36 17.77 -4.04
C LYS A 233 -6.35 17.71 -5.21
N ARG A 234 -6.57 18.46 -6.27
CA ARG A 234 -5.60 18.58 -7.38
C ARG A 234 -4.26 19.14 -6.90
N SER A 235 -4.31 20.23 -6.11
CA SER A 235 -3.12 20.82 -5.50
C SER A 235 -2.41 19.82 -4.61
N GLN A 236 -3.14 19.14 -3.75
CA GLN A 236 -2.60 18.16 -2.82
C GLN A 236 -1.95 16.96 -3.50
N ALA A 237 -2.50 16.48 -4.63
CA ALA A 237 -1.88 15.43 -5.42
C ALA A 237 -0.52 15.89 -6.02
N ASN A 238 -0.45 17.13 -6.53
CA ASN A 238 0.83 17.71 -6.97
C ASN A 238 1.82 17.86 -5.79
N GLU A 239 1.36 18.37 -4.64
CA GLU A 239 2.19 18.55 -3.44
C GLU A 239 2.72 17.22 -2.91
N TYR A 240 1.91 16.15 -2.94
CA TYR A 240 2.35 14.82 -2.56
C TYR A 240 3.48 14.31 -3.47
N ALA A 241 3.32 14.44 -4.79
CA ALA A 241 4.38 14.09 -5.74
C ALA A 241 5.70 14.84 -5.42
N VAL A 242 5.62 16.16 -5.22
CA VAL A 242 6.79 16.97 -4.85
C VAL A 242 7.42 16.50 -3.52
N SER A 243 6.60 16.11 -2.55
CA SER A 243 7.08 15.66 -1.24
C SER A 243 7.92 14.40 -1.32
N MET A 244 7.60 13.48 -2.24
CA MET A 244 8.38 12.25 -2.46
C MET A 244 9.82 12.51 -2.95
N ALA A 245 10.09 13.68 -3.52
CA ALA A 245 11.44 14.04 -3.95
C ALA A 245 12.41 14.30 -2.77
N THR A 246 11.89 14.35 -1.54
CA THR A 246 12.73 14.39 -0.34
C THR A 246 13.13 12.96 0.00
N ASN A 247 14.39 12.61 -0.19
CA ASN A 247 14.86 11.27 0.19
C ASN A 247 14.97 11.15 1.70
N SER A 248 13.91 10.61 2.33
CA SER A 248 13.84 10.39 3.78
C SER A 248 14.36 9.01 4.20
N LEU A 249 14.56 8.05 3.26
CA LEU A 249 14.92 6.67 3.61
C LEU A 249 16.39 6.51 4.00
N VAL A 250 17.29 7.23 3.36
CA VAL A 250 18.72 7.21 3.73
C VAL A 250 18.92 7.57 5.21
N ALA A 251 18.15 8.53 5.71
CA ALA A 251 18.25 8.98 7.10
C ALA A 251 17.81 7.93 8.14
N ILE A 252 16.98 6.96 7.74
CA ILE A 252 16.45 5.92 8.64
C ILE A 252 17.13 4.55 8.46
N CYS A 253 18.06 4.43 7.54
CA CYS A 253 18.71 3.18 7.16
C CYS A 253 19.27 2.41 8.38
N GLU A 254 19.96 3.10 9.31
CA GLU A 254 20.48 2.46 10.52
C GLU A 254 19.40 1.90 11.46
N VAL A 255 18.23 2.52 11.50
CA VAL A 255 17.11 2.02 12.31
C VAL A 255 16.55 0.76 11.68
N LEU A 256 16.36 0.76 10.35
CA LEU A 256 15.90 -0.41 9.61
C LEU A 256 16.85 -1.60 9.80
N HIS A 257 18.17 -1.39 9.76
CA HIS A 257 19.19 -2.42 9.97
C HIS A 257 19.18 -3.05 11.36
N ARG A 258 18.51 -2.45 12.34
CA ARG A 258 18.37 -2.99 13.71
C ARG A 258 17.07 -3.74 13.93
N TRP A 259 16.11 -3.59 13.02
CA TRP A 259 14.82 -4.25 13.15
C TRP A 259 14.91 -5.72 12.73
N LYS A 260 14.44 -6.64 13.59
CA LYS A 260 14.68 -8.08 13.46
C LYS A 260 13.41 -8.91 13.24
N SER A 261 12.26 -8.25 13.17
CA SER A 261 11.01 -8.98 12.90
C SER A 261 10.98 -9.43 11.44
N PRO A 262 10.22 -10.49 11.14
CA PRO A 262 10.21 -11.06 9.80
C PRO A 262 9.76 -10.07 8.74
N GLU A 263 10.49 -10.08 7.66
CA GLU A 263 10.21 -9.30 6.46
C GLU A 263 10.46 -10.12 5.21
N ARG A 264 9.75 -9.76 4.15
CA ARG A 264 9.81 -10.43 2.87
C ARG A 264 9.62 -9.45 1.75
N MET A 265 10.34 -9.65 0.66
CA MET A 265 10.23 -8.87 -0.56
C MET A 265 9.57 -9.70 -1.66
N VAL A 266 8.60 -9.12 -2.38
CA VAL A 266 8.00 -9.70 -3.59
C VAL A 266 8.18 -8.67 -4.70
N TRP A 267 8.88 -9.07 -5.78
CA TRP A 267 9.35 -8.08 -6.74
C TRP A 267 9.07 -8.45 -8.18
N GLY A 268 8.29 -7.61 -8.86
CA GLY A 268 8.02 -7.70 -10.30
C GLY A 268 9.25 -7.28 -11.10
N LEU A 269 9.71 -8.16 -12.00
CA LEU A 269 10.97 -7.96 -12.71
C LEU A 269 10.86 -7.05 -13.95
N LYS A 270 9.65 -6.74 -14.39
CA LYS A 270 9.42 -5.86 -15.54
C LYS A 270 9.36 -4.38 -15.15
N ASP A 271 9.30 -4.09 -13.86
CA ASP A 271 9.28 -2.73 -13.34
C ASP A 271 10.58 -1.99 -13.66
N VAL A 272 10.45 -0.83 -14.28
CA VAL A 272 11.57 0.03 -14.67
C VAL A 272 11.92 1.09 -13.63
N LEU A 273 11.08 1.29 -12.61
CA LEU A 273 11.29 2.27 -11.54
C LEU A 273 12.08 1.64 -10.39
N PHE A 274 11.62 0.49 -9.92
CA PHE A 274 12.21 -0.19 -8.76
C PHE A 274 12.86 -1.51 -9.20
N SER A 275 14.11 -1.43 -9.64
CA SER A 275 14.89 -2.61 -10.04
C SER A 275 14.99 -3.62 -8.90
N VAL A 276 14.96 -4.92 -9.23
CA VAL A 276 15.13 -6.03 -8.27
C VAL A 276 16.42 -5.96 -7.45
N LYS A 277 17.46 -5.26 -7.94
CA LYS A 277 18.68 -5.01 -7.16
C LYS A 277 18.40 -4.39 -5.80
N TRP A 278 17.31 -3.61 -5.66
CA TRP A 278 16.91 -2.98 -4.42
C TRP A 278 16.25 -3.97 -3.46
N ALA A 279 15.45 -4.91 -3.95
CA ALA A 279 14.96 -6.02 -3.14
C ALA A 279 16.11 -6.89 -2.62
N GLU A 280 17.11 -7.13 -3.46
CA GLU A 280 18.32 -7.87 -3.09
C GLU A 280 19.18 -7.10 -2.08
N TRP A 281 19.24 -5.77 -2.22
CA TRP A 281 19.89 -4.91 -1.23
C TRP A 281 19.18 -4.98 0.13
N LEU A 282 17.87 -4.85 0.16
CA LEU A 282 17.05 -5.02 1.37
C LEU A 282 17.30 -6.39 2.02
N HIS A 283 17.27 -7.47 1.22
CA HIS A 283 17.50 -8.81 1.71
C HIS A 283 18.87 -9.00 2.37
N ARG A 284 19.90 -8.34 1.85
CA ARG A 284 21.24 -8.40 2.44
C ARG A 284 21.42 -7.53 3.68
N THR A 285 20.65 -6.45 3.79
CA THR A 285 20.85 -5.44 4.82
C THR A 285 19.86 -5.55 6.00
N LEU A 286 18.67 -6.08 5.77
CA LEU A 286 17.65 -6.21 6.81
C LEU A 286 17.77 -7.55 7.54
N PRO A 287 17.99 -7.55 8.88
CA PRO A 287 18.29 -8.77 9.64
C PRO A 287 17.13 -9.77 9.71
N GLY A 288 15.88 -9.27 9.59
CA GLY A 288 14.67 -10.09 9.62
C GLY A 288 14.28 -10.68 8.27
N SER A 289 15.04 -10.36 7.20
CA SER A 289 14.69 -10.76 5.85
C SER A 289 14.68 -12.27 5.65
N ARG A 290 13.58 -12.77 5.05
CA ARG A 290 13.37 -14.21 4.80
C ARG A 290 13.77 -14.60 3.40
N ASP A 291 13.36 -13.84 2.40
CA ASP A 291 13.60 -14.14 0.98
C ASP A 291 13.16 -12.99 0.08
N VAL A 292 13.58 -13.07 -1.19
CA VAL A 292 13.09 -12.23 -2.30
C VAL A 292 12.36 -13.11 -3.29
N ARG A 293 11.04 -12.97 -3.37
CA ARG A 293 10.22 -13.60 -4.41
C ARG A 293 10.31 -12.74 -5.68
N ARG A 294 10.96 -13.26 -6.71
CA ARG A 294 11.03 -12.64 -8.04
C ARG A 294 9.81 -13.08 -8.84
N VAL A 295 9.11 -12.11 -9.44
CA VAL A 295 7.89 -12.35 -10.24
C VAL A 295 8.17 -11.97 -11.68
N GLU A 296 8.44 -12.98 -12.50
CA GLU A 296 8.74 -12.81 -13.92
C GLU A 296 7.58 -12.13 -14.66
N GLY A 297 7.91 -11.16 -15.50
CA GLY A 297 6.94 -10.46 -16.34
C GLY A 297 6.02 -9.46 -15.60
N ALA A 298 6.07 -9.41 -14.27
CA ALA A 298 5.25 -8.49 -13.47
C ALA A 298 5.84 -7.07 -13.46
N ASN A 299 4.96 -6.06 -13.56
CA ASN A 299 5.28 -4.64 -13.49
C ASN A 299 4.94 -4.08 -12.09
N LEU A 300 5.12 -2.80 -11.85
CA LEU A 300 5.00 -2.10 -10.55
C LEU A 300 3.73 -2.43 -9.77
N PHE A 301 2.55 -2.30 -10.39
CA PHE A 301 1.27 -2.52 -9.72
C PHE A 301 0.74 -3.96 -9.82
N PHE A 302 1.65 -4.92 -10.01
CA PHE A 302 1.29 -6.35 -10.05
C PHE A 302 0.53 -6.84 -8.80
N PRO A 303 0.66 -6.26 -7.58
CA PRO A 303 -0.12 -6.70 -6.44
C PRO A 303 -1.64 -6.65 -6.67
N GLU A 304 -2.13 -5.70 -7.48
CA GLU A 304 -3.53 -5.63 -7.87
C GLU A 304 -3.92 -6.74 -8.85
N GLU A 305 -3.01 -7.05 -9.79
CA GLU A 305 -3.26 -8.01 -10.87
C GLU A 305 -3.04 -9.47 -10.43
N MET A 306 -2.24 -9.67 -9.37
CA MET A 306 -1.88 -10.98 -8.80
C MET A 306 -2.19 -11.05 -7.30
N PRO A 307 -3.44 -10.80 -6.89
CA PRO A 307 -3.80 -10.72 -5.48
C PRO A 307 -3.58 -12.02 -4.71
N ASP A 308 -3.73 -13.17 -5.36
CA ASP A 308 -3.51 -14.48 -4.74
C ASP A 308 -2.02 -14.71 -4.42
N LEU A 309 -1.11 -14.21 -5.26
CA LEU A 309 0.32 -14.23 -4.97
C LEU A 309 0.64 -13.41 -3.71
N ILE A 310 0.07 -12.22 -3.60
CA ILE A 310 0.25 -11.38 -2.40
C ILE A 310 -0.35 -12.07 -1.16
N ALA A 311 -1.51 -12.69 -1.29
CA ALA A 311 -2.14 -13.43 -0.21
C ALA A 311 -1.28 -14.64 0.23
N GLU A 312 -0.71 -15.40 -0.72
CA GLU A 312 0.21 -16.49 -0.42
C GLU A 312 1.44 -16.02 0.35
N GLU A 313 2.11 -14.96 -0.13
CA GLU A 313 3.35 -14.48 0.45
C GLU A 313 3.13 -13.82 1.82
N ALA A 314 2.02 -13.10 1.99
CA ALA A 314 1.60 -12.56 3.28
C ALA A 314 1.27 -13.68 4.28
N ALA A 315 0.48 -14.68 3.88
CA ALA A 315 0.14 -15.81 4.74
C ALA A 315 1.39 -16.61 5.14
N ARG A 316 2.34 -16.80 4.22
CA ARG A 316 3.63 -17.46 4.49
C ARG A 316 4.43 -16.68 5.52
N LEU A 317 4.52 -15.37 5.40
CA LEU A 317 5.20 -14.48 6.32
C LEU A 317 4.55 -14.50 7.71
N TRP A 318 3.23 -14.43 7.79
CA TRP A 318 2.48 -14.41 9.06
C TRP A 318 2.46 -15.74 9.80
N ASN A 319 2.66 -16.86 9.10
CA ASN A 319 2.75 -18.22 9.69
C ASN A 319 4.18 -18.63 10.00
N ASP A 320 5.16 -17.76 9.83
CA ASP A 320 6.55 -18.06 10.18
C ASP A 320 6.66 -18.37 11.67
N LYS A 321 6.98 -19.63 12.00
CA LYS A 321 7.09 -20.12 13.39
C LYS A 321 8.19 -19.44 14.20
N SER A 322 9.12 -18.71 13.53
CA SER A 322 10.14 -17.91 14.22
C SER A 322 9.54 -16.65 14.87
N LEU A 323 8.30 -16.29 14.52
CA LEU A 323 7.48 -15.34 15.25
C LEU A 323 7.05 -15.87 16.61
N GLY A 324 7.91 -16.63 17.30
CA GLY A 324 7.62 -17.26 18.59
C GLY A 324 6.59 -16.44 19.37
N THR A 325 5.69 -17.11 20.02
CA THR A 325 4.61 -16.64 20.91
C THR A 325 5.03 -15.47 21.81
N ARG A 326 5.33 -14.33 21.23
CA ARG A 326 5.50 -13.07 21.94
C ARG A 326 4.12 -12.44 22.12
N GLY A 327 3.49 -12.89 23.22
CA GLY A 327 2.50 -12.08 23.91
C GLY A 327 1.14 -11.98 23.25
N ILE A 328 0.34 -13.05 23.33
CA ILE A 328 -1.07 -12.88 23.68
C ILE A 328 -1.08 -12.81 25.22
N LEU A 329 -0.94 -11.67 25.79
CA LEU A 329 -1.37 -11.29 27.13
C LEU A 329 -2.10 -9.95 27.05
#